data_9055956a1e61c0ea228951f0e05e8c1a
#
_entry.id   9055956a1e61c0ea228951f0e05e8c1a
#
_cell.length_a   1.000
_cell.length_b   1.000
_cell.length_c   1.000
_cell.angle_alpha   90.00
_cell.angle_beta   90.00
_cell.angle_gamma   90.00
#
_symmetry.space_group_name_H-M   'P 1'
#
loop_
_entity.id
_entity.type
_entity.pdbx_description
1 polymer ?
#
loop_
_entity_poly.entity_id
_entity_poly.type
_entity_poly.pdbx_seq_one_letter_code
_entity_poly.pdbx_strand_id
1 'polypeptide(L)'
;MLISKNWIVRLLQNAGNEHFNPTDEELDAGFVRVGFETEGYQPLPEITGPLVIGRVAEIEELTGFKKPIRYCQVDVGQANGTGEPQGIICGARNFAEGDLVVVSLPGAVLPGGFEIAARETYDHISNGMMASAAELGLTAKSEGIITLHDGSATPGQDARDILGSDDTVFEVNVTPDRGYALSARGLTREIASAFDLEFTDVAEDPSIANIDLSSVPAASGESIAVSVDESTKAQRFGIRTVEGIDPKATAPFWMQRELMLSGVRSVNAATDVTNYVMLLTGQPMHAFDADKIDGGLHVRNAADGETFETLDHVERTLTTGDVVITDDEGIQSLAGVMGGTTSEISDETVNVHFEAATW
;
A
#
# COMPACT_ATOMS: atom_id res chain seq x y z
N MET A 1 -1.62 -1.45 16.54
CA MET A 1 -1.97 -1.21 15.12
C MET A 1 -1.72 0.24 14.80
N LEU A 2 -1.02 0.53 13.70
CA LEU A 2 -0.91 1.89 13.20
C LEU A 2 -2.13 2.22 12.32
N ILE A 3 -2.71 3.40 12.52
CA ILE A 3 -3.88 3.85 11.76
C ILE A 3 -3.83 5.36 11.51
N SER A 4 -4.10 5.77 10.27
CA SER A 4 -4.23 7.16 9.86
C SER A 4 -5.52 7.77 10.42
N LYS A 5 -5.45 8.96 10.99
CA LYS A 5 -6.61 9.75 11.40
C LYS A 5 -7.50 10.05 10.19
N ASN A 6 -6.90 10.51 9.09
CA ASN A 6 -7.65 10.86 7.89
C ASN A 6 -8.38 9.66 7.29
N TRP A 7 -7.86 8.44 7.45
CA TRP A 7 -8.58 7.22 7.03
C TRP A 7 -9.86 7.00 7.85
N ILE A 8 -9.78 7.07 9.18
CA ILE A 8 -10.95 6.95 10.07
C ILE A 8 -11.96 8.06 9.77
N VAL A 9 -11.49 9.31 9.68
CA VAL A 9 -12.34 10.49 9.40
C VAL A 9 -13.07 10.32 8.07
N ARG A 10 -12.37 9.92 7.01
CA ARG A 10 -12.96 9.67 5.69
C ARG A 10 -14.04 8.58 5.73
N LEU A 11 -13.80 7.47 6.42
CA LEU A 11 -14.79 6.40 6.55
C LEU A 11 -16.04 6.86 7.29
N LEU A 12 -15.89 7.71 8.32
CA LEU A 12 -17.03 8.28 9.06
C LEU A 12 -17.75 9.37 8.27
N GLN A 13 -17.03 10.20 7.53
CA GLN A 13 -17.65 11.20 6.65
C GLN A 13 -18.46 10.53 5.54
N ASN A 14 -17.97 9.46 4.94
CA ASN A 14 -18.71 8.67 3.96
C ASN A 14 -19.98 8.04 4.55
N ALA A 15 -20.00 7.75 5.85
CA ALA A 15 -21.18 7.25 6.57
C ALA A 15 -22.21 8.36 6.91
N GLY A 16 -22.00 9.58 6.44
CA GLY A 16 -22.93 10.70 6.63
C GLY A 16 -22.54 11.69 7.74
N ASN A 17 -21.38 11.51 8.37
CA ASN A 17 -20.89 12.44 9.40
C ASN A 17 -19.96 13.52 8.79
N GLU A 18 -20.46 14.27 7.82
CA GLU A 18 -19.68 15.20 6.98
C GLU A 18 -18.83 16.22 7.76
N HIS A 19 -19.24 16.57 8.99
CA HIS A 19 -18.55 17.55 9.83
C HIS A 19 -17.60 16.93 10.87
N PHE A 20 -17.49 15.61 10.90
CA PHE A 20 -16.59 14.94 11.84
C PHE A 20 -15.13 15.21 11.46
N ASN A 21 -14.47 15.99 12.29
CA ASN A 21 -13.05 16.33 12.14
C ASN A 21 -12.45 16.61 13.53
N PRO A 22 -12.21 15.58 14.35
CA PRO A 22 -11.70 15.75 15.70
C PRO A 22 -10.24 16.24 15.70
N THR A 23 -9.82 16.90 16.77
CA THR A 23 -8.39 17.09 17.04
C THR A 23 -7.74 15.75 17.35
N ASP A 24 -6.42 15.71 17.38
CA ASP A 24 -5.69 14.49 17.70
C ASP A 24 -5.96 14.06 19.13
N GLU A 25 -6.02 15.01 20.07
CA GLU A 25 -6.37 14.77 21.47
C GLU A 25 -7.80 14.24 21.65
N GLU A 26 -8.76 14.76 20.89
CA GLU A 26 -10.14 14.29 20.93
C GLU A 26 -10.24 12.85 20.41
N LEU A 27 -9.52 12.52 19.33
CA LEU A 27 -9.51 11.18 18.76
C LEU A 27 -8.82 10.18 19.70
N ASP A 28 -7.69 10.56 20.32
CA ASP A 28 -7.01 9.76 21.33
C ASP A 28 -7.93 9.47 22.52
N ALA A 29 -8.59 10.50 23.05
CA ALA A 29 -9.60 10.35 24.11
C ALA A 29 -10.79 9.49 23.66
N GLY A 30 -11.14 9.50 22.38
CA GLY A 30 -12.14 8.64 21.77
C GLY A 30 -11.75 7.16 21.86
N PHE A 31 -10.52 6.80 21.49
CA PHE A 31 -10.00 5.44 21.65
C PHE A 31 -10.04 4.97 23.10
N VAL A 32 -9.56 5.80 24.03
CA VAL A 32 -9.58 5.48 25.48
C VAL A 32 -11.00 5.28 25.98
N ARG A 33 -11.97 6.09 25.53
CA ARG A 33 -13.39 6.00 25.95
C ARG A 33 -14.01 4.65 25.60
N VAL A 34 -13.63 4.06 24.47
CA VAL A 34 -14.14 2.74 24.07
C VAL A 34 -13.19 1.60 24.46
N GLY A 35 -12.21 1.89 25.32
CA GLY A 35 -11.39 0.90 26.02
C GLY A 35 -10.18 0.42 25.20
N PHE A 36 -9.68 1.19 24.26
CA PHE A 36 -8.35 0.99 23.67
C PHE A 36 -7.30 1.77 24.45
N GLU A 37 -6.14 1.19 24.59
CA GLU A 37 -4.92 1.87 25.01
C GLU A 37 -4.21 2.37 23.75
N THR A 38 -3.73 3.60 23.76
CA THR A 38 -2.90 4.15 22.69
C THR A 38 -1.47 4.26 23.17
N GLU A 39 -0.51 3.90 22.33
CA GLU A 39 0.92 4.12 22.58
C GLU A 39 1.34 5.55 22.18
N GLY A 40 0.39 6.34 21.73
CA GLY A 40 0.54 7.72 21.30
C GLY A 40 0.12 7.95 19.85
N TYR A 41 0.34 9.18 19.40
CA TYR A 41 0.10 9.58 18.03
C TYR A 41 1.21 10.49 17.53
N GLN A 42 1.46 10.42 16.22
CA GLN A 42 2.51 11.18 15.55
C GLN A 42 1.93 11.91 14.34
N PRO A 43 1.80 13.25 14.38
CA PRO A 43 1.53 14.04 13.20
C PRO A 43 2.61 13.83 12.13
N LEU A 44 2.21 13.80 10.86
CA LEU A 44 3.18 13.77 9.77
C LEU A 44 4.06 15.02 9.83
N PRO A 45 5.35 14.91 9.46
CA PRO A 45 6.25 16.05 9.51
C PRO A 45 5.79 17.19 8.60
N GLU A 46 5.90 18.42 9.07
CA GLU A 46 5.60 19.59 8.26
C GLU A 46 6.62 19.75 7.13
N ILE A 47 6.11 20.04 5.94
CA ILE A 47 6.88 20.38 4.74
C ILE A 47 6.46 21.78 4.32
N THR A 48 7.40 22.73 4.32
CA THR A 48 7.14 24.12 3.95
C THR A 48 7.75 24.47 2.58
N GLY A 49 7.34 25.59 2.01
CA GLY A 49 7.81 26.01 0.69
C GLY A 49 7.18 25.22 -0.48
N PRO A 50 7.73 25.30 -1.69
CA PRO A 50 7.11 24.77 -2.89
C PRO A 50 7.34 23.26 -3.03
N LEU A 51 6.28 22.48 -2.82
CA LEU A 51 6.20 21.04 -3.05
C LEU A 51 5.09 20.77 -4.08
N VAL A 52 5.47 20.34 -5.27
CA VAL A 52 4.54 20.30 -6.41
C VAL A 52 4.59 18.97 -7.15
N ILE A 53 3.60 18.74 -7.99
CA ILE A 53 3.62 17.66 -8.97
C ILE A 53 4.42 18.10 -10.18
N GLY A 54 5.31 17.24 -10.67
CA GLY A 54 6.02 17.40 -11.93
C GLY A 54 5.74 16.24 -12.87
N ARG A 55 5.90 16.48 -14.17
CA ARG A 55 5.93 15.43 -15.20
C ARG A 55 7.33 15.30 -15.75
N VAL A 56 7.87 14.10 -15.77
CA VAL A 56 9.17 13.81 -16.37
C VAL A 56 9.04 13.94 -17.90
N ALA A 57 9.64 14.98 -18.48
CA ALA A 57 9.56 15.23 -19.92
C ALA A 57 10.68 14.54 -20.70
N GLU A 58 11.90 14.49 -20.12
CA GLU A 58 13.08 13.89 -20.76
C GLU A 58 14.03 13.33 -19.71
N ILE A 59 14.72 12.24 -20.04
CA ILE A 59 15.70 11.59 -19.18
C ILE A 59 17.02 11.43 -19.95
N GLU A 60 18.09 12.03 -19.45
CA GLU A 60 19.45 11.82 -19.92
C GLU A 60 20.21 10.92 -18.92
N GLU A 61 20.72 9.78 -19.39
CA GLU A 61 21.58 8.90 -18.59
C GLU A 61 23.00 9.45 -18.56
N LEU A 62 23.45 9.90 -17.40
CA LEU A 62 24.81 10.40 -17.22
C LEU A 62 25.79 9.24 -17.04
N THR A 63 26.78 9.14 -17.92
CA THR A 63 27.80 8.10 -17.92
C THR A 63 29.12 8.60 -17.33
N GLY A 64 29.99 7.66 -16.90
CA GLY A 64 31.33 8.01 -16.37
C GLY A 64 31.37 8.21 -14.84
N PHE A 65 30.25 8.09 -14.14
CA PHE A 65 30.18 8.21 -12.67
C PHE A 65 30.10 6.81 -11.99
N LYS A 66 30.50 6.75 -10.71
CA LYS A 66 30.52 5.49 -9.94
C LYS A 66 29.12 4.88 -9.73
N LYS A 67 28.08 5.72 -9.71
CA LYS A 67 26.68 5.31 -9.59
C LYS A 67 25.93 5.76 -10.83
N PRO A 68 24.93 4.98 -11.28
CA PRO A 68 24.04 5.44 -12.34
C PRO A 68 23.31 6.70 -11.86
N ILE A 69 23.34 7.74 -12.66
CA ILE A 69 22.71 9.04 -12.38
C ILE A 69 21.97 9.48 -13.64
N ARG A 70 20.83 10.13 -13.45
CA ARG A 70 20.00 10.72 -14.49
C ARG A 70 19.93 12.23 -14.33
N TYR A 71 19.98 12.94 -15.45
CA TYR A 71 19.57 14.33 -15.52
C TYR A 71 18.22 14.37 -16.22
N CYS A 72 17.21 14.89 -15.53
CA CYS A 72 15.83 14.86 -15.97
C CYS A 72 15.33 16.26 -16.25
N GLN A 73 14.61 16.48 -17.35
CA GLN A 73 13.79 17.66 -17.55
C GLN A 73 12.40 17.38 -17.00
N VAL A 74 11.96 18.16 -16.03
CA VAL A 74 10.70 17.94 -15.31
C VAL A 74 9.81 19.17 -15.50
N ASP A 75 8.67 18.99 -16.16
CA ASP A 75 7.65 20.02 -16.25
C ASP A 75 6.91 20.15 -14.90
N VAL A 76 7.02 21.31 -14.29
CA VAL A 76 6.37 21.68 -13.03
C VAL A 76 5.33 22.79 -13.24
N GLY A 77 4.82 22.93 -14.46
CA GLY A 77 3.87 23.98 -14.84
C GLY A 77 4.45 25.37 -14.55
N GLN A 78 3.64 26.26 -13.98
CA GLN A 78 4.05 27.62 -13.61
C GLN A 78 4.72 27.73 -12.24
N ALA A 79 4.89 26.61 -11.51
CA ALA A 79 5.37 26.66 -10.13
C ALA A 79 6.82 27.16 -9.99
N ASN A 80 7.66 27.03 -11.02
CA ASN A 80 9.00 27.60 -11.07
C ASN A 80 9.07 29.06 -11.59
N GLY A 81 7.93 29.63 -11.95
CA GLY A 81 7.81 31.02 -12.46
C GLY A 81 8.21 31.20 -13.93
N THR A 82 8.72 30.19 -14.61
CA THR A 82 9.14 30.24 -16.01
C THR A 82 8.19 29.50 -16.95
N GLY A 83 7.56 28.44 -16.47
CA GLY A 83 6.77 27.52 -17.27
C GLY A 83 7.60 26.57 -18.16
N GLU A 84 8.90 26.67 -18.12
CA GLU A 84 9.79 25.76 -18.85
C GLU A 84 10.17 24.56 -17.98
N PRO A 85 10.44 23.39 -18.57
CA PRO A 85 10.92 22.23 -17.82
C PRO A 85 12.17 22.54 -17.00
N GLN A 86 12.28 21.93 -15.85
CA GLN A 86 13.34 22.19 -14.88
C GLN A 86 14.31 21.02 -14.79
N GLY A 87 15.60 21.30 -14.90
CA GLY A 87 16.65 20.30 -14.80
C GLY A 87 16.78 19.78 -13.36
N ILE A 88 16.69 18.47 -13.14
CA ILE A 88 16.83 17.82 -11.83
C ILE A 88 17.69 16.57 -11.98
N ILE A 89 18.69 16.43 -11.11
CA ILE A 89 19.52 15.22 -10.98
C ILE A 89 18.79 14.21 -10.08
N CYS A 90 18.68 12.97 -10.55
CA CYS A 90 18.07 11.89 -9.79
C CYS A 90 18.83 10.56 -9.92
N GLY A 91 18.98 9.87 -8.79
CA GLY A 91 19.60 8.54 -8.75
C GLY A 91 18.58 7.39 -8.77
N ALA A 92 17.28 7.66 -8.63
CA ALA A 92 16.25 6.65 -8.64
C ALA A 92 16.04 6.05 -10.05
N ARG A 93 15.49 4.84 -10.10
CA ARG A 93 15.30 4.09 -11.36
C ARG A 93 13.85 3.66 -11.60
N ASN A 94 12.98 3.91 -10.64
CA ASN A 94 11.57 3.48 -10.63
C ASN A 94 10.64 4.45 -11.38
N PHE A 95 11.15 5.23 -12.32
CA PHE A 95 10.35 6.15 -13.12
C PHE A 95 10.83 6.22 -14.58
N ALA A 96 9.96 6.65 -15.46
CA ALA A 96 10.15 6.81 -16.89
C ALA A 96 9.71 8.20 -17.38
N GLU A 97 10.02 8.51 -18.65
CA GLU A 97 9.44 9.69 -19.31
C GLU A 97 7.92 9.57 -19.39
N GLY A 98 7.24 10.67 -19.09
CA GLY A 98 5.79 10.74 -19.00
C GLY A 98 5.23 10.58 -17.57
N ASP A 99 5.98 10.00 -16.65
CA ASP A 99 5.51 9.79 -15.28
C ASP A 99 5.29 11.09 -14.53
N LEU A 100 4.24 11.10 -13.68
CA LEU A 100 4.03 12.13 -12.69
C LEU A 100 4.84 11.80 -11.43
N VAL A 101 5.50 12.81 -10.87
CA VAL A 101 6.40 12.68 -9.71
C VAL A 101 6.17 13.82 -8.72
N VAL A 102 6.55 13.62 -7.46
CA VAL A 102 6.55 14.69 -6.46
C VAL A 102 7.90 15.43 -6.52
N VAL A 103 7.85 16.74 -6.64
CA VAL A 103 9.04 17.61 -6.79
C VAL A 103 9.09 18.64 -5.68
N SER A 104 10.17 18.64 -4.94
CA SER A 104 10.53 19.74 -4.03
C SER A 104 11.38 20.74 -4.78
N LEU A 105 10.86 21.97 -4.97
CA LEU A 105 11.56 23.05 -5.66
C LEU A 105 12.49 23.82 -4.69
N PRO A 106 13.45 24.62 -5.19
CA PRO A 106 14.28 25.48 -4.34
C PRO A 106 13.44 26.36 -3.40
N GLY A 107 13.79 26.37 -2.13
CA GLY A 107 13.03 27.02 -1.05
C GLY A 107 12.06 26.10 -0.31
N ALA A 108 11.85 24.87 -0.76
CA ALA A 108 11.17 23.87 0.05
C ALA A 108 12.04 23.43 1.24
N VAL A 109 11.42 23.20 2.40
CA VAL A 109 12.07 22.65 3.59
C VAL A 109 11.41 21.32 3.94
N LEU A 110 12.18 20.27 3.85
CA LEU A 110 11.74 18.90 4.11
C LEU A 110 11.90 18.54 5.59
N PRO A 111 11.33 17.40 6.04
CA PRO A 111 11.49 16.91 7.40
C PRO A 111 12.95 16.92 7.88
N GLY A 112 13.17 17.29 9.14
CA GLY A 112 14.51 17.47 9.69
C GLY A 112 15.19 18.78 9.31
N GLY A 113 14.49 19.73 8.66
CA GLY A 113 15.01 21.05 8.29
C GLY A 113 15.90 21.02 7.06
N PHE A 114 15.76 20.01 6.20
CA PHE A 114 16.55 19.91 4.97
C PHE A 114 16.00 20.88 3.90
N GLU A 115 16.75 21.97 3.68
CA GLU A 115 16.39 22.99 2.69
C GLU A 115 16.83 22.59 1.28
N ILE A 116 15.89 22.66 0.33
CA ILE A 116 16.14 22.43 -1.09
C ILE A 116 16.65 23.71 -1.73
N ALA A 117 17.81 23.60 -2.38
CA ALA A 117 18.44 24.68 -3.13
C ALA A 117 18.92 24.18 -4.49
N ALA A 118 19.05 25.11 -5.44
CA ALA A 118 19.75 24.81 -6.70
C ALA A 118 21.21 24.42 -6.41
N ARG A 119 21.66 23.33 -6.99
CA ARG A 119 23.03 22.80 -6.79
C ARG A 119 23.65 22.37 -8.10
N GLU A 120 24.92 22.75 -8.28
CA GLU A 120 25.70 22.20 -9.35
C GLU A 120 26.30 20.86 -8.94
N THR A 121 25.97 19.81 -9.67
CA THR A 121 26.46 18.46 -9.45
C THR A 121 26.46 17.68 -10.76
N TYR A 122 27.42 16.79 -10.96
CA TYR A 122 27.57 16.01 -12.19
C TYR A 122 27.57 16.85 -13.46
N ASP A 123 28.24 18.04 -13.41
CA ASP A 123 28.35 19.04 -14.49
C ASP A 123 26.99 19.65 -14.96
N HIS A 124 25.94 19.49 -14.13
CA HIS A 124 24.61 20.04 -14.36
C HIS A 124 24.11 20.82 -13.15
N ILE A 125 23.21 21.76 -13.38
CA ILE A 125 22.48 22.43 -12.29
C ILE A 125 21.21 21.66 -12.01
N SER A 126 21.08 21.11 -10.79
CA SER A 126 19.84 20.50 -10.28
C SER A 126 19.02 21.56 -9.56
N ASN A 127 17.89 21.94 -10.13
CA ASN A 127 16.98 22.96 -9.60
C ASN A 127 15.81 22.32 -8.84
N GLY A 128 16.09 21.52 -7.84
CA GLY A 128 15.10 20.83 -7.04
C GLY A 128 15.44 19.35 -6.85
N MET A 129 14.48 18.62 -6.33
CA MET A 129 14.61 17.19 -6.03
C MET A 129 13.28 16.47 -6.28
N MET A 130 13.31 15.37 -7.01
CA MET A 130 12.20 14.42 -7.05
C MET A 130 12.21 13.63 -5.74
N ALA A 131 11.13 13.70 -4.97
CA ALA A 131 11.10 13.24 -3.60
C ALA A 131 10.65 11.78 -3.46
N SER A 132 11.27 11.07 -2.53
CA SER A 132 10.84 9.76 -2.06
C SER A 132 9.89 9.88 -0.87
N ALA A 133 9.13 8.83 -0.58
CA ALA A 133 8.23 8.79 0.59
C ALA A 133 8.99 8.94 1.92
N ALA A 134 10.22 8.41 2.00
CA ALA A 134 11.06 8.56 3.19
C ALA A 134 11.54 9.99 3.40
N GLU A 135 11.91 10.72 2.34
CA GLU A 135 12.31 12.13 2.43
C GLU A 135 11.16 13.03 2.86
N LEU A 136 9.93 12.65 2.53
CA LEU A 136 8.72 13.36 2.94
C LEU A 136 8.17 12.90 4.30
N GLY A 137 8.82 11.92 4.95
CA GLY A 137 8.43 11.44 6.27
C GLY A 137 7.20 10.54 6.32
N LEU A 138 6.75 10.01 5.17
CA LEU A 138 5.62 9.07 5.09
C LEU A 138 6.00 7.65 5.52
N THR A 139 7.28 7.31 5.45
CA THR A 139 7.83 6.01 5.84
C THR A 139 9.28 6.14 6.27
N ALA A 140 9.79 5.18 7.02
CA ALA A 140 11.19 5.17 7.43
C ALA A 140 12.19 4.86 6.30
N LYS A 141 11.76 4.15 5.26
CA LYS A 141 12.59 3.75 4.11
C LYS A 141 11.77 3.69 2.84
N SER A 142 12.38 4.05 1.71
CA SER A 142 11.82 3.90 0.37
C SER A 142 12.90 3.48 -0.63
N GLU A 143 12.52 2.74 -1.67
CA GLU A 143 13.43 2.23 -2.71
C GLU A 143 13.39 3.06 -3.99
N GLY A 144 12.84 4.25 -3.95
CA GLY A 144 12.74 5.13 -5.12
C GLY A 144 11.99 6.40 -4.77
N ILE A 145 11.67 7.16 -5.80
CA ILE A 145 10.85 8.36 -5.68
C ILE A 145 9.36 8.02 -5.73
N ILE A 146 8.50 8.96 -5.30
CA ILE A 146 7.06 8.83 -5.46
C ILE A 146 6.71 9.04 -6.94
N THR A 147 6.06 8.06 -7.53
CA THR A 147 5.43 8.13 -8.85
C THR A 147 3.92 8.07 -8.71
N LEU A 148 3.21 8.79 -9.57
CA LEU A 148 1.76 8.86 -9.58
C LEU A 148 1.23 8.40 -10.93
N HIS A 149 0.03 7.80 -10.93
CA HIS A 149 -0.61 7.38 -12.16
C HIS A 149 -0.99 8.57 -13.03
N ASP A 150 -0.91 8.42 -14.35
CA ASP A 150 -1.32 9.46 -15.28
C ASP A 150 -2.79 9.85 -15.07
N GLY A 151 -3.06 11.15 -15.16
CA GLY A 151 -4.39 11.71 -14.91
C GLY A 151 -4.75 11.88 -13.42
N SER A 152 -3.95 11.40 -12.47
CA SER A 152 -4.23 11.58 -11.02
C SER A 152 -3.95 13.00 -10.52
N ALA A 153 -3.11 13.74 -11.24
CA ALA A 153 -2.72 15.11 -10.90
C ALA A 153 -2.26 15.88 -12.13
N THR A 154 -2.00 17.17 -11.97
CA THR A 154 -1.46 18.04 -13.03
C THR A 154 -0.13 18.67 -12.62
N PRO A 155 0.83 18.86 -13.56
CA PRO A 155 2.07 19.56 -13.27
C PRO A 155 1.84 20.94 -12.67
N GLY A 156 2.59 21.26 -11.60
CA GLY A 156 2.47 22.52 -10.85
C GLY A 156 1.42 22.51 -9.75
N GLN A 157 0.56 21.51 -9.66
CA GLN A 157 -0.37 21.33 -8.53
C GLN A 157 0.41 21.14 -7.23
N ASP A 158 -0.07 21.71 -6.11
CA ASP A 158 0.49 21.44 -4.79
C ASP A 158 0.37 19.94 -4.47
N ALA A 159 1.49 19.31 -4.12
CA ALA A 159 1.51 17.88 -3.86
C ALA A 159 0.95 17.50 -2.48
N ARG A 160 0.81 18.46 -1.55
CA ARG A 160 0.36 18.20 -0.17
C ARG A 160 -1.04 17.59 -0.12
N ASP A 161 -1.94 18.03 -1.02
CA ASP A 161 -3.31 17.49 -1.08
C ASP A 161 -3.30 15.99 -1.42
N ILE A 162 -2.43 15.57 -2.35
CA ILE A 162 -2.30 14.18 -2.78
C ILE A 162 -1.56 13.35 -1.72
N LEU A 163 -0.55 13.95 -1.10
CA LEU A 163 0.22 13.31 -0.04
C LEU A 163 -0.59 13.16 1.25
N GLY A 164 -1.64 13.99 1.44
CA GLY A 164 -2.38 14.07 2.70
C GLY A 164 -1.44 14.42 3.85
N SER A 165 -0.62 15.47 3.66
CA SER A 165 0.46 15.82 4.58
C SER A 165 -0.02 16.42 5.92
N ASP A 166 -1.33 16.64 6.08
CA ASP A 166 -2.00 17.12 7.29
C ASP A 166 -2.54 15.97 8.17
N ASP A 167 -2.02 14.77 8.03
CA ASP A 167 -2.47 13.58 8.73
C ASP A 167 -1.68 13.30 10.02
N THR A 168 -2.27 12.46 10.86
CA THR A 168 -1.66 11.95 12.09
C THR A 168 -1.82 10.44 12.17
N VAL A 169 -0.76 9.74 12.52
CA VAL A 169 -0.77 8.29 12.71
C VAL A 169 -0.91 7.97 14.19
N PHE A 170 -1.90 7.17 14.54
CA PHE A 170 -2.14 6.66 15.89
C PHE A 170 -1.58 5.24 16.02
N GLU A 171 -0.93 4.95 17.14
CA GLU A 171 -0.55 3.61 17.52
C GLU A 171 -1.54 3.07 18.56
N VAL A 172 -2.47 2.21 18.12
CA VAL A 172 -3.54 1.66 18.94
C VAL A 172 -3.18 0.24 19.38
N ASN A 173 -3.19 0.00 20.68
CA ASN A 173 -2.95 -1.32 21.26
C ASN A 173 -4.26 -2.13 21.23
N VAL A 174 -4.26 -3.23 20.47
CA VAL A 174 -5.42 -4.08 20.27
C VAL A 174 -5.24 -5.37 21.07
N THR A 175 -6.12 -5.59 22.05
CA THR A 175 -6.09 -6.80 22.89
C THR A 175 -6.59 -8.03 22.11
N PRO A 176 -6.18 -9.25 22.49
CA PRO A 176 -6.51 -10.48 21.75
C PRO A 176 -8.01 -10.77 21.58
N ASP A 177 -8.84 -10.26 22.49
CA ASP A 177 -10.31 -10.41 22.44
C ASP A 177 -10.98 -9.45 21.44
N ARG A 178 -10.23 -8.47 20.92
CA ARG A 178 -10.71 -7.44 19.98
C ARG A 178 -10.09 -7.56 18.59
N GLY A 179 -9.83 -8.78 18.12
CA GLY A 179 -9.17 -9.03 16.83
C GLY A 179 -9.79 -8.30 15.63
N TYR A 180 -11.12 -8.04 15.65
CA TYR A 180 -11.81 -7.24 14.63
C TYR A 180 -11.27 -5.80 14.51
N ALA A 181 -10.68 -5.26 15.58
CA ALA A 181 -10.10 -3.92 15.61
C ALA A 181 -8.68 -3.86 14.98
N LEU A 182 -8.13 -4.99 14.54
CA LEU A 182 -6.94 -5.02 13.67
C LEU A 182 -7.31 -4.64 12.23
N SER A 183 -8.20 -3.65 12.08
CA SER A 183 -8.64 -3.11 10.79
C SER A 183 -9.15 -1.69 10.93
N ALA A 184 -9.03 -0.90 9.85
CA ALA A 184 -9.61 0.44 9.79
C ALA A 184 -11.13 0.41 10.03
N ARG A 185 -11.84 -0.55 9.42
CA ARG A 185 -13.27 -0.81 9.64
C ARG A 185 -13.60 -1.00 11.12
N GLY A 186 -12.86 -1.87 11.81
CA GLY A 186 -13.12 -2.18 13.22
C GLY A 186 -12.85 -0.98 14.12
N LEU A 187 -11.73 -0.30 13.97
CA LEU A 187 -11.42 0.91 14.73
C LEU A 187 -12.40 2.05 14.45
N THR A 188 -12.78 2.26 13.18
CA THR A 188 -13.77 3.28 12.80
C THR A 188 -15.12 3.03 13.45
N ARG A 189 -15.59 1.77 13.53
CA ARG A 189 -16.82 1.40 14.22
C ARG A 189 -16.77 1.76 15.71
N GLU A 190 -15.66 1.51 16.35
CA GLU A 190 -15.49 1.85 17.77
C GLU A 190 -15.42 3.38 17.98
N ILE A 191 -14.75 4.11 17.08
CA ILE A 191 -14.74 5.58 17.12
C ILE A 191 -16.14 6.15 16.85
N ALA A 192 -16.92 5.58 15.95
CA ALA A 192 -18.31 5.97 15.75
C ALA A 192 -19.09 5.87 17.06
N SER A 193 -18.92 4.76 17.80
CA SER A 193 -19.52 4.57 19.13
C SER A 193 -19.00 5.56 20.16
N ALA A 194 -17.71 5.90 20.14
CA ALA A 194 -17.12 6.87 21.08
C ALA A 194 -17.71 8.28 20.94
N PHE A 195 -18.09 8.66 19.73
CA PHE A 195 -18.58 10.02 19.40
C PHE A 195 -20.09 10.08 19.11
N ASP A 196 -20.80 8.97 19.29
CA ASP A 196 -22.24 8.85 19.00
C ASP A 196 -22.57 9.22 17.54
N LEU A 197 -21.82 8.64 16.61
CA LEU A 197 -21.89 8.87 15.18
C LEU A 197 -22.53 7.68 14.45
N GLU A 198 -23.07 7.93 13.26
CA GLU A 198 -23.50 6.89 12.35
C GLU A 198 -22.27 6.09 11.84
N PHE A 199 -22.43 4.80 11.71
CA PHE A 199 -21.46 3.89 11.13
C PHE A 199 -22.07 3.13 9.96
N THR A 200 -21.42 3.20 8.81
CA THR A 200 -21.74 2.35 7.66
C THR A 200 -20.60 1.37 7.44
N ASP A 201 -20.92 0.08 7.38
CA ASP A 201 -19.90 -0.92 7.06
C ASP A 201 -19.32 -0.68 5.65
N VAL A 202 -18.01 -0.82 5.50
CA VAL A 202 -17.35 -0.63 4.20
C VAL A 202 -17.93 -1.52 3.10
N ALA A 203 -18.48 -2.68 3.44
CA ALA A 203 -19.15 -3.57 2.49
C ALA A 203 -20.52 -3.04 2.04
N GLU A 204 -21.10 -2.10 2.77
CA GLU A 204 -22.40 -1.45 2.50
C GLU A 204 -22.22 -0.02 2.00
N ASP A 205 -20.98 0.51 1.99
CA ASP A 205 -20.69 1.84 1.46
C ASP A 205 -21.06 1.89 -0.02
N PRO A 206 -21.96 2.82 -0.43
CA PRO A 206 -22.38 2.91 -1.83
C PRO A 206 -21.23 3.14 -2.81
N SER A 207 -20.14 3.78 -2.39
CA SER A 207 -18.96 3.98 -3.23
C SER A 207 -18.22 2.68 -3.54
N ILE A 208 -18.39 1.66 -2.68
CA ILE A 208 -17.82 0.32 -2.85
C ILE A 208 -18.87 -0.64 -3.42
N ALA A 209 -20.07 -0.67 -2.81
CA ALA A 209 -21.15 -1.57 -3.21
C ALA A 209 -21.66 -1.34 -4.65
N ASN A 210 -21.56 -0.09 -5.13
CA ASN A 210 -22.03 0.32 -6.47
C ASN A 210 -20.86 0.56 -7.45
N ILE A 211 -19.68 0.02 -7.21
CA ILE A 211 -18.57 0.09 -8.16
C ILE A 211 -19.06 -0.47 -9.51
N ASP A 212 -18.88 0.31 -10.57
CA ASP A 212 -19.15 -0.15 -11.92
C ASP A 212 -18.12 -1.19 -12.37
N LEU A 213 -18.52 -2.44 -12.30
CA LEU A 213 -17.71 -3.57 -12.75
C LEU A 213 -17.92 -3.88 -14.24
N SER A 214 -18.64 -3.04 -15.00
CA SER A 214 -18.93 -3.29 -16.42
C SER A 214 -17.66 -3.33 -17.29
N SER A 215 -16.59 -2.67 -16.84
CA SER A 215 -15.27 -2.72 -17.48
C SER A 215 -14.46 -3.97 -17.12
N VAL A 216 -14.85 -4.70 -16.08
CA VAL A 216 -14.20 -5.95 -15.69
C VAL A 216 -14.77 -7.07 -16.54
N PRO A 217 -13.94 -7.81 -17.30
CA PRO A 217 -14.42 -8.94 -18.09
C PRO A 217 -15.23 -9.92 -17.24
N ALA A 218 -16.33 -10.41 -17.80
CA ALA A 218 -17.07 -11.47 -17.15
C ALA A 218 -16.17 -12.70 -16.94
N ALA A 219 -16.36 -13.40 -15.83
CA ALA A 219 -15.61 -14.63 -15.59
C ALA A 219 -15.80 -15.60 -16.75
N SER A 220 -14.70 -16.06 -17.33
CA SER A 220 -14.65 -16.99 -18.45
C SER A 220 -13.71 -18.14 -18.09
N GLY A 221 -14.02 -19.32 -18.58
CA GLY A 221 -13.22 -20.51 -18.29
C GLY A 221 -13.66 -21.29 -17.04
N GLU A 222 -12.90 -22.32 -16.74
CA GLU A 222 -13.11 -23.16 -15.54
C GLU A 222 -12.39 -22.54 -14.34
N SER A 223 -13.05 -22.58 -13.19
CA SER A 223 -12.39 -22.20 -11.93
C SER A 223 -11.33 -23.23 -11.58
N ILE A 224 -10.23 -22.78 -10.96
CA ILE A 224 -9.29 -23.72 -10.33
C ILE A 224 -10.03 -24.64 -9.35
N ALA A 225 -9.69 -25.92 -9.34
CA ALA A 225 -10.26 -26.87 -8.37
C ALA A 225 -9.74 -26.52 -6.96
N VAL A 226 -10.65 -26.54 -5.97
CA VAL A 226 -10.29 -26.36 -4.58
C VAL A 226 -10.90 -27.45 -3.71
N SER A 227 -10.16 -27.91 -2.73
CA SER A 227 -10.64 -28.88 -1.75
C SER A 227 -10.11 -28.55 -0.36
N VAL A 228 -10.87 -28.94 0.67
CA VAL A 228 -10.55 -28.65 2.08
C VAL A 228 -10.83 -29.90 2.90
N ASP A 229 -9.82 -30.40 3.60
CA ASP A 229 -9.98 -31.51 4.54
C ASP A 229 -10.70 -31.05 5.80
N GLU A 230 -11.71 -31.81 6.22
CA GLU A 230 -12.50 -31.53 7.44
C GLU A 230 -11.63 -31.44 8.71
N SER A 231 -10.52 -32.17 8.73
CA SER A 231 -9.57 -32.20 9.87
C SER A 231 -8.92 -30.84 10.13
N THR A 232 -8.83 -29.97 9.12
CA THR A 232 -8.21 -28.63 9.23
C THR A 232 -9.07 -27.63 10.00
N LYS A 233 -10.38 -27.90 10.09
CA LYS A 233 -11.41 -26.98 10.63
C LYS A 233 -11.57 -25.68 9.84
N ALA A 234 -10.92 -25.53 8.71
CA ALA A 234 -11.13 -24.39 7.81
C ALA A 234 -12.61 -24.34 7.40
N GLN A 235 -13.24 -23.19 7.58
CA GLN A 235 -14.69 -23.07 7.36
C GLN A 235 -15.01 -22.64 5.92
N ARG A 236 -14.15 -21.82 5.34
CA ARG A 236 -14.27 -21.35 3.96
C ARG A 236 -12.87 -21.17 3.38
N PHE A 237 -12.77 -21.54 2.13
CA PHE A 237 -11.57 -21.30 1.32
C PHE A 237 -12.05 -20.90 -0.08
N GLY A 238 -11.70 -19.70 -0.50
CA GLY A 238 -12.14 -19.16 -1.78
C GLY A 238 -10.96 -18.64 -2.60
N ILE A 239 -10.98 -18.96 -3.90
CA ILE A 239 -10.00 -18.48 -4.87
C ILE A 239 -10.70 -17.69 -5.96
N ARG A 240 -10.12 -16.58 -6.35
CA ARG A 240 -10.49 -15.83 -7.55
C ARG A 240 -9.26 -15.63 -8.42
N THR A 241 -9.38 -16.06 -9.67
CA THR A 241 -8.33 -15.86 -10.66
C THR A 241 -8.53 -14.55 -11.39
N VAL A 242 -7.44 -13.81 -11.57
CA VAL A 242 -7.35 -12.62 -12.43
C VAL A 242 -6.20 -12.86 -13.40
N GLU A 243 -6.49 -12.80 -14.70
CA GLU A 243 -5.53 -13.06 -15.77
C GLU A 243 -5.16 -11.79 -16.50
N GLY A 244 -3.93 -11.74 -17.03
CA GLY A 244 -3.47 -10.65 -17.90
C GLY A 244 -3.21 -9.34 -17.15
N ILE A 245 -2.80 -9.38 -15.89
CA ILE A 245 -2.36 -8.17 -15.18
C ILE A 245 -1.03 -7.66 -15.75
N ASP A 246 -0.80 -6.36 -15.66
CA ASP A 246 0.51 -5.81 -15.91
C ASP A 246 1.41 -6.08 -14.67
N PRO A 247 2.47 -6.89 -14.79
CA PRO A 247 3.32 -7.22 -13.65
C PRO A 247 4.11 -6.02 -13.11
N LYS A 248 4.20 -4.93 -13.88
CA LYS A 248 4.85 -3.68 -13.48
C LYS A 248 3.88 -2.64 -12.94
N ALA A 249 2.58 -2.93 -12.94
CA ALA A 249 1.60 -2.03 -12.37
C ALA A 249 1.87 -1.82 -10.87
N THR A 250 1.80 -0.59 -10.45
CA THR A 250 1.83 -0.20 -9.04
C THR A 250 0.42 0.07 -8.53
N ALA A 251 0.19 -0.11 -7.25
CA ALA A 251 -1.05 0.35 -6.63
C ALA A 251 -1.17 1.88 -6.77
N PRO A 252 -2.38 2.46 -6.84
CA PRO A 252 -2.53 3.91 -6.82
C PRO A 252 -1.95 4.50 -5.54
N PHE A 253 -1.41 5.72 -5.63
CA PHE A 253 -0.65 6.31 -4.51
C PHE A 253 -1.45 6.41 -3.22
N TRP A 254 -2.76 6.69 -3.28
CA TRP A 254 -3.61 6.71 -2.10
C TRP A 254 -3.60 5.36 -1.35
N MET A 255 -3.55 4.23 -2.05
CA MET A 255 -3.45 2.90 -1.45
C MET A 255 -2.06 2.65 -0.87
N GLN A 256 -1.00 2.98 -1.63
CA GLN A 256 0.38 2.89 -1.14
C GLN A 256 0.58 3.71 0.13
N ARG A 257 -0.03 4.90 0.19
CA ARG A 257 0.02 5.79 1.35
C ARG A 257 -0.61 5.14 2.59
N GLU A 258 -1.81 4.58 2.47
CA GLU A 258 -2.48 3.93 3.61
C GLU A 258 -1.66 2.71 4.10
N LEU A 259 -1.07 1.95 3.18
CA LEU A 259 -0.13 0.88 3.55
C LEU A 259 1.07 1.42 4.33
N MET A 260 1.75 2.45 3.81
CA MET A 260 2.92 3.05 4.45
C MET A 260 2.61 3.58 5.84
N LEU A 261 1.50 4.33 6.01
CA LEU A 261 1.09 4.87 7.29
C LEU A 261 0.63 3.79 8.28
N SER A 262 0.25 2.62 7.78
CA SER A 262 -0.05 1.43 8.60
C SER A 262 1.18 0.56 8.87
N GLY A 263 2.39 1.00 8.46
CA GLY A 263 3.64 0.27 8.66
C GLY A 263 3.88 -0.88 7.68
N VAL A 264 3.11 -0.96 6.60
CA VAL A 264 3.23 -1.99 5.57
C VAL A 264 3.93 -1.42 4.34
N ARG A 265 4.95 -2.12 3.84
CA ARG A 265 5.65 -1.73 2.63
C ARG A 265 4.81 -2.06 1.39
N SER A 266 4.64 -1.10 0.48
CA SER A 266 4.15 -1.36 -0.87
C SER A 266 5.18 -2.19 -1.66
N VAL A 267 4.71 -3.21 -2.37
CA VAL A 267 5.56 -4.16 -3.12
C VAL A 267 5.19 -4.16 -4.60
N ASN A 268 4.00 -4.61 -4.93
CA ASN A 268 3.41 -4.62 -6.26
C ASN A 268 1.88 -4.57 -6.14
N ALA A 269 1.18 -4.27 -7.22
CA ALA A 269 -0.26 -4.06 -7.18
C ALA A 269 -1.04 -5.26 -6.60
N ALA A 270 -0.67 -6.49 -6.92
CA ALA A 270 -1.35 -7.69 -6.43
C ALA A 270 -1.22 -7.85 -4.91
N THR A 271 0.02 -7.73 -4.40
CA THR A 271 0.30 -7.82 -2.95
C THR A 271 -0.29 -6.63 -2.19
N ASP A 272 -0.22 -5.43 -2.76
CA ASP A 272 -0.75 -4.22 -2.13
C ASP A 272 -2.27 -4.28 -1.95
N VAL A 273 -2.99 -4.80 -2.94
CA VAL A 273 -4.45 -5.01 -2.85
C VAL A 273 -4.79 -5.98 -1.71
N THR A 274 -4.09 -7.10 -1.56
CA THR A 274 -4.33 -8.05 -0.47
C THR A 274 -4.07 -7.43 0.89
N ASN A 275 -2.96 -6.71 1.04
CA ASN A 275 -2.61 -6.00 2.27
C ASN A 275 -3.60 -4.88 2.60
N TYR A 276 -4.04 -4.11 1.58
CA TYR A 276 -5.02 -3.05 1.79
C TYR A 276 -6.36 -3.59 2.24
N VAL A 277 -6.87 -4.67 1.61
CA VAL A 277 -8.12 -5.32 2.02
C VAL A 277 -8.02 -5.84 3.45
N MET A 278 -6.91 -6.45 3.82
CA MET A 278 -6.66 -6.91 5.19
C MET A 278 -6.69 -5.75 6.18
N LEU A 279 -5.99 -4.67 5.92
CA LEU A 279 -5.97 -3.49 6.80
C LEU A 279 -7.32 -2.77 6.86
N LEU A 280 -8.06 -2.73 5.76
CA LEU A 280 -9.39 -2.12 5.72
C LEU A 280 -10.43 -2.93 6.47
N THR A 281 -10.49 -4.25 6.23
CA THR A 281 -11.62 -5.10 6.64
C THR A 281 -11.30 -6.06 7.79
N GLY A 282 -10.02 -6.35 8.03
CA GLY A 282 -9.58 -7.42 8.93
C GLY A 282 -9.57 -8.81 8.30
N GLN A 283 -9.86 -8.93 6.99
CA GLN A 283 -9.82 -10.20 6.27
C GLN A 283 -8.42 -10.38 5.63
N PRO A 284 -7.58 -11.27 6.16
CA PRO A 284 -6.32 -11.61 5.50
C PRO A 284 -6.58 -12.21 4.11
N MET A 285 -5.72 -11.86 3.18
CA MET A 285 -5.73 -12.41 1.82
C MET A 285 -4.31 -12.80 1.41
N HIS A 286 -4.22 -13.72 0.46
CA HIS A 286 -2.96 -14.07 -0.19
C HIS A 286 -3.11 -14.02 -1.71
N ALA A 287 -1.98 -13.86 -2.41
CA ALA A 287 -1.89 -13.89 -3.86
C ALA A 287 -0.83 -14.90 -4.29
N PHE A 288 -1.22 -15.86 -5.11
CA PHE A 288 -0.32 -16.82 -5.75
C PHE A 288 -0.09 -16.45 -7.21
N ASP A 289 1.11 -16.64 -7.71
CA ASP A 289 1.37 -16.69 -9.15
C ASP A 289 0.65 -17.90 -9.75
N ALA A 290 -0.41 -17.66 -10.50
CA ALA A 290 -1.28 -18.72 -11.00
C ALA A 290 -0.57 -19.67 -11.97
N ASP A 291 0.45 -19.17 -12.69
CA ASP A 291 1.21 -19.96 -13.64
C ASP A 291 2.22 -20.92 -12.96
N LYS A 292 2.42 -20.75 -11.64
CA LYS A 292 3.25 -21.62 -10.80
C LYS A 292 2.46 -22.63 -9.96
N ILE A 293 1.14 -22.64 -10.07
CA ILE A 293 0.26 -23.60 -9.39
C ILE A 293 -0.02 -24.76 -10.34
N ASP A 294 0.30 -25.99 -9.94
CA ASP A 294 -0.01 -27.18 -10.71
C ASP A 294 -1.30 -27.86 -10.21
N GLY A 295 -2.25 -28.10 -11.12
CA GLY A 295 -3.54 -28.71 -10.79
C GLY A 295 -4.45 -27.81 -9.98
N GLY A 296 -4.86 -28.27 -8.80
CA GLY A 296 -5.78 -27.57 -7.90
C GLY A 296 -5.14 -27.17 -6.58
N LEU A 297 -5.84 -26.40 -5.76
CA LEU A 297 -5.43 -26.07 -4.41
C LEU A 297 -6.16 -26.93 -3.38
N HIS A 298 -5.38 -27.52 -2.49
CA HIS A 298 -5.87 -28.41 -1.45
C HIS A 298 -5.41 -27.95 -0.06
N VAL A 299 -6.38 -27.76 0.83
CA VAL A 299 -6.14 -27.40 2.24
C VAL A 299 -6.14 -28.68 3.08
N ARG A 300 -5.02 -29.00 3.70
CA ARG A 300 -4.83 -30.20 4.52
C ARG A 300 -3.95 -29.94 5.74
N ASN A 301 -3.92 -30.88 6.66
CA ASN A 301 -2.86 -30.89 7.66
C ASN A 301 -1.53 -31.31 7.04
N ALA A 302 -0.44 -30.75 7.53
CA ALA A 302 0.91 -31.16 7.13
C ALA A 302 1.21 -32.59 7.60
N ALA A 303 2.11 -33.27 6.89
CA ALA A 303 2.71 -34.49 7.42
C ALA A 303 3.80 -34.15 8.46
N ASP A 304 4.04 -35.04 9.40
CA ASP A 304 5.09 -34.85 10.40
C ASP A 304 6.49 -34.83 9.73
N GLY A 305 7.21 -33.73 9.98
CA GLY A 305 8.54 -33.52 9.39
C GLY A 305 8.52 -33.00 7.96
N GLU A 306 7.36 -32.69 7.39
CA GLU A 306 7.25 -32.05 6.06
C GLU A 306 7.90 -30.65 6.10
N THR A 307 8.63 -30.27 5.04
CA THR A 307 9.36 -29.00 4.99
C THR A 307 8.97 -28.19 3.77
N PHE A 308 9.03 -26.87 3.90
CA PHE A 308 8.95 -25.93 2.78
C PHE A 308 9.58 -24.59 3.15
N GLU A 309 9.94 -23.78 2.15
CA GLU A 309 10.50 -22.45 2.32
C GLU A 309 9.39 -21.38 2.24
N THR A 310 9.27 -20.57 3.29
CA THR A 310 8.35 -19.43 3.35
C THR A 310 8.94 -18.16 2.71
N LEU A 311 8.08 -17.15 2.42
CA LEU A 311 8.47 -15.89 1.75
C LEU A 311 9.57 -15.09 2.49
N ASP A 312 9.84 -15.37 3.75
CA ASP A 312 10.97 -14.82 4.50
C ASP A 312 12.28 -15.62 4.30
N HIS A 313 12.30 -16.55 3.34
CA HIS A 313 13.43 -17.43 3.01
C HIS A 313 13.88 -18.30 4.18
N VAL A 314 12.95 -18.70 5.03
CA VAL A 314 13.20 -19.65 6.12
C VAL A 314 12.60 -21.00 5.76
N GLU A 315 13.45 -22.05 5.74
CA GLU A 315 12.98 -23.44 5.67
C GLU A 315 12.31 -23.81 7.00
N ARG A 316 11.05 -24.22 6.93
CA ARG A 316 10.24 -24.60 8.11
C ARG A 316 9.97 -26.09 8.09
N THR A 317 10.16 -26.73 9.24
CA THR A 317 9.76 -28.12 9.46
C THR A 317 8.40 -28.12 10.18
N LEU A 318 7.43 -28.78 9.59
CA LEU A 318 6.05 -28.78 10.03
C LEU A 318 5.69 -30.01 10.85
N THR A 319 4.59 -29.92 11.55
CA THR A 319 3.96 -30.99 12.34
C THR A 319 2.53 -31.24 11.84
N THR A 320 1.91 -32.32 12.27
CA THR A 320 0.53 -32.67 11.92
C THR A 320 -0.51 -31.67 12.48
N GLY A 321 -0.09 -30.75 13.36
CA GLY A 321 -0.94 -29.65 13.84
C GLY A 321 -1.00 -28.43 12.91
N ASP A 322 -0.05 -28.34 11.96
CA ASP A 322 0.02 -27.22 11.03
C ASP A 322 -0.91 -27.48 9.83
N VAL A 323 -1.60 -26.43 9.38
CA VAL A 323 -2.44 -26.48 8.18
C VAL A 323 -1.70 -25.83 7.02
N VAL A 324 -1.72 -26.50 5.89
CA VAL A 324 -1.03 -26.06 4.66
C VAL A 324 -2.01 -25.99 3.48
N ILE A 325 -1.70 -25.12 2.54
CA ILE A 325 -2.30 -25.07 1.22
C ILE A 325 -1.29 -25.69 0.26
N THR A 326 -1.70 -26.72 -0.47
CA THR A 326 -0.86 -27.45 -1.41
C THR A 326 -1.46 -27.45 -2.80
N ASP A 327 -0.64 -27.66 -3.79
CA ASP A 327 -1.02 -28.07 -5.14
C ASP A 327 -0.58 -29.53 -5.40
N ASP A 328 -0.51 -29.96 -6.66
CA ASP A 328 -0.11 -31.33 -7.02
C ASP A 328 1.41 -31.57 -6.84
N GLU A 329 2.23 -30.52 -6.75
CA GLU A 329 3.68 -30.62 -6.57
C GLU A 329 4.12 -30.48 -5.10
N GLY A 330 3.40 -29.73 -4.26
CA GLY A 330 3.80 -29.56 -2.87
C GLY A 330 3.10 -28.44 -2.12
N ILE A 331 3.75 -27.97 -1.04
CA ILE A 331 3.20 -26.91 -0.18
C ILE A 331 3.44 -25.57 -0.84
N GLN A 332 2.35 -24.78 -0.96
CA GLN A 332 2.34 -23.42 -1.49
C GLN A 332 2.21 -22.36 -0.40
N SER A 333 1.63 -22.71 0.76
CA SER A 333 1.44 -21.76 1.86
C SER A 333 1.25 -22.47 3.19
N LEU A 334 1.73 -21.87 4.27
CA LEU A 334 1.30 -22.16 5.64
C LEU A 334 0.00 -21.37 5.89
N ALA A 335 -1.10 -22.08 5.96
CA ALA A 335 -2.45 -21.51 5.92
C ALA A 335 -2.69 -20.46 7.02
N GLY A 336 -3.12 -19.27 6.61
CA GLY A 336 -3.37 -18.14 7.51
C GLY A 336 -2.13 -17.52 8.16
N VAL A 337 -0.92 -17.93 7.74
CA VAL A 337 0.35 -17.45 8.33
C VAL A 337 1.25 -16.82 7.28
N MET A 338 1.73 -17.58 6.29
CA MET A 338 2.69 -17.07 5.30
C MET A 338 2.74 -17.96 4.06
N GLY A 339 2.79 -17.33 2.88
CA GLY A 339 3.01 -18.00 1.60
C GLY A 339 4.39 -18.63 1.48
N GLY A 340 4.53 -19.55 0.53
CA GLY A 340 5.80 -20.14 0.12
C GLY A 340 6.45 -19.37 -1.04
N THR A 341 7.77 -19.57 -1.19
CA THR A 341 8.56 -18.93 -2.26
C THR A 341 8.25 -19.49 -3.65
N THR A 342 7.71 -20.71 -3.76
CA THR A 342 7.44 -21.37 -5.03
C THR A 342 6.41 -20.67 -5.89
N SER A 343 5.35 -20.17 -5.28
CA SER A 343 4.25 -19.45 -5.96
C SER A 343 4.22 -17.96 -5.64
N GLU A 344 5.35 -17.38 -5.26
CA GLU A 344 5.49 -15.95 -5.00
C GLU A 344 5.21 -15.10 -6.24
N ILE A 345 4.49 -14.00 -6.06
CA ILE A 345 4.29 -12.96 -7.07
C ILE A 345 5.61 -12.29 -7.41
N SER A 346 5.91 -12.17 -8.69
CA SER A 346 7.15 -11.57 -9.21
C SER A 346 6.87 -10.53 -10.28
N ASP A 347 7.93 -9.86 -10.75
CA ASP A 347 7.86 -8.89 -11.86
C ASP A 347 7.50 -9.53 -13.22
N GLU A 348 7.32 -10.85 -13.27
CA GLU A 348 6.93 -11.61 -14.46
C GLU A 348 5.51 -12.18 -14.34
N THR A 349 4.87 -12.06 -13.16
CA THR A 349 3.54 -12.63 -12.89
C THR A 349 2.46 -11.88 -13.64
N VAL A 350 1.76 -12.56 -14.53
CA VAL A 350 0.65 -12.00 -15.32
C VAL A 350 -0.71 -12.59 -14.95
N ASN A 351 -0.73 -13.74 -14.27
CA ASN A 351 -1.95 -14.39 -13.82
C ASN A 351 -1.86 -14.61 -12.30
N VAL A 352 -2.92 -14.27 -11.58
CA VAL A 352 -2.92 -14.28 -10.10
C VAL A 352 -4.14 -15.04 -9.57
N HIS A 353 -3.91 -15.93 -8.62
CA HIS A 353 -4.94 -16.50 -7.78
C HIS A 353 -5.01 -15.72 -6.46
N PHE A 354 -6.06 -14.94 -6.26
CA PHE A 354 -6.35 -14.30 -4.98
C PHE A 354 -7.09 -15.26 -4.06
N GLU A 355 -6.56 -15.44 -2.87
CA GLU A 355 -7.09 -16.32 -1.82
C GLU A 355 -7.70 -15.50 -0.70
N ALA A 356 -8.86 -15.94 -0.21
CA ALA A 356 -9.45 -15.50 1.04
C ALA A 356 -10.05 -16.70 1.78
N ALA A 357 -9.75 -16.83 3.06
CA ALA A 357 -10.18 -17.98 3.85
C ALA A 357 -10.62 -17.60 5.26
N THR A 358 -11.35 -18.53 5.90
CA THR A 358 -11.67 -18.51 7.33
C THR A 358 -11.14 -19.80 7.94
N TRP A 359 -10.16 -19.66 8.80
CA TRP A 359 -9.44 -20.74 9.48
C TRP A 359 -10.04 -21.08 10.85
#